data_30dbe2765538f5fb97660e0f94d891bc
#
_entry.id   30dbe2765538f5fb97660e0f94d891bc
#
_cell.length_a   1.000
_cell.length_b   1.000
_cell.length_c   1.000
_cell.angle_alpha   90.00
_cell.angle_beta   90.00
_cell.angle_gamma   90.00
#
_symmetry.space_group_name_H-M   'P 1'
#
loop_
_entity.id
_entity.type
_entity.pdbx_description
1 polymer ?
#
loop_
_entity_poly.entity_id
_entity_poly.type
_entity_poly.pdbx_seq_one_letter_code
_entity_poly.pdbx_strand_id
1 'polypeptide(L)'
;MAHYVANARRMKAGAGVVQMPVVECADGRWMTDTTPMIAWLETQQTAASIYPADPVLGFIALLIEDYADEWLWRSAMHYRWSYKRDRLYAAEALYEELIMGVRPLPRLFALHMLTRRQRGGFVRGDGVNKHTRFHADRTYLTALDRLQAIFERRPFILGDAPTIADFGMMAPMFRHFSQDPTPAEIMRSRAPAVYEWVARMWNAQSPAAAPKLVGEIDDGLIALLTEACETSLAQHRQNAQAYGRGERRFDMTIQDCRYTNVP
;
A
#
# COMPACT_ATOMS: atom_id res chain seq x y z
N MET A 1 15.37 -13.78 -8.71
CA MET A 1 14.48 -12.65 -9.09
C MET A 1 15.08 -11.99 -10.32
N ALA A 2 14.30 -11.77 -11.39
CA ALA A 2 14.84 -11.14 -12.58
C ALA A 2 15.06 -9.64 -12.31
N HIS A 3 16.21 -9.11 -12.75
CA HIS A 3 16.58 -7.72 -12.49
C HIS A 3 15.61 -6.78 -13.21
N TYR A 4 14.98 -5.86 -12.46
CA TYR A 4 13.91 -4.95 -12.96
C TYR A 4 14.34 -4.16 -14.21
N VAL A 5 15.48 -3.45 -14.13
CA VAL A 5 15.97 -2.62 -15.25
C VAL A 5 16.35 -3.46 -16.46
N ALA A 6 16.96 -4.64 -16.24
CA ALA A 6 17.32 -5.55 -17.33
C ALA A 6 16.09 -6.08 -18.08
N ASN A 7 14.96 -6.24 -17.39
CA ASN A 7 13.71 -6.75 -17.96
C ASN A 7 12.72 -5.67 -18.41
N ALA A 8 13.04 -4.39 -18.24
CA ALA A 8 12.11 -3.29 -18.54
C ALA A 8 11.55 -3.32 -19.98
N ARG A 9 12.39 -3.69 -20.97
CA ARG A 9 11.92 -3.82 -22.36
C ARG A 9 10.93 -4.98 -22.52
N ARG A 10 11.22 -6.12 -21.88
CA ARG A 10 10.36 -7.32 -21.91
C ARG A 10 9.03 -7.05 -21.23
N MET A 11 9.05 -6.41 -20.04
CA MET A 11 7.86 -5.99 -19.31
C MET A 11 7.01 -5.04 -20.16
N LYS A 12 7.62 -4.03 -20.79
CA LYS A 12 6.91 -3.08 -21.65
C LYS A 12 6.27 -3.75 -22.87
N ALA A 13 6.96 -4.73 -23.48
CA ALA A 13 6.46 -5.47 -24.65
C ALA A 13 5.29 -6.40 -24.26
N GLY A 14 5.39 -7.11 -23.12
CA GLY A 14 4.39 -8.08 -22.69
C GLY A 14 3.21 -7.47 -21.93
N ALA A 15 3.50 -6.66 -20.92
CA ALA A 15 2.46 -6.09 -20.02
C ALA A 15 2.01 -4.67 -20.40
N GLY A 16 2.65 -4.03 -21.39
CA GLY A 16 2.35 -2.64 -21.74
C GLY A 16 2.89 -1.59 -20.78
N VAL A 17 3.39 -2.00 -19.62
CA VAL A 17 3.88 -1.13 -18.54
C VAL A 17 5.24 -1.59 -18.02
N VAL A 18 5.93 -0.71 -17.31
CA VAL A 18 7.18 -1.04 -16.58
C VAL A 18 6.93 -0.69 -15.10
N GLN A 19 6.28 -1.61 -14.42
CA GLN A 19 5.95 -1.49 -12.99
C GLN A 19 6.07 -2.86 -12.31
N MET A 20 6.01 -2.92 -11.01
CA MET A 20 5.98 -4.16 -10.23
C MET A 20 4.71 -4.19 -9.36
N PRO A 21 4.11 -5.38 -9.21
CA PRO A 21 4.50 -6.66 -9.79
C PRO A 21 4.12 -6.81 -11.27
N VAL A 22 4.88 -7.60 -12.01
CA VAL A 22 4.53 -8.09 -13.35
C VAL A 22 4.81 -9.58 -13.39
N VAL A 23 3.85 -10.36 -13.83
CA VAL A 23 3.95 -11.82 -13.95
C VAL A 23 3.74 -12.22 -15.41
N GLU A 24 4.65 -13.05 -15.93
CA GLU A 24 4.49 -13.77 -17.19
C GLU A 24 4.08 -15.20 -16.85
N CYS A 25 2.88 -15.59 -17.28
CA CYS A 25 2.36 -16.93 -17.07
C CYS A 25 2.94 -17.91 -18.09
N ALA A 26 2.87 -19.22 -17.79
CA ALA A 26 3.37 -20.28 -18.68
C ALA A 26 2.64 -20.34 -20.04
N ASP A 27 1.41 -19.85 -20.08
CA ASP A 27 0.59 -19.74 -21.30
C ASP A 27 0.91 -18.49 -22.14
N GLY A 28 1.91 -17.71 -21.74
CA GLY A 28 2.32 -16.47 -22.42
C GLY A 28 1.51 -15.23 -22.04
N ARG A 29 0.51 -15.35 -21.18
CA ARG A 29 -0.26 -14.22 -20.67
C ARG A 29 0.58 -13.41 -19.68
N TRP A 30 0.44 -12.10 -19.76
CA TRP A 30 1.05 -11.16 -18.85
C TRP A 30 0.01 -10.55 -17.90
N MET A 31 0.36 -10.46 -16.63
CA MET A 31 -0.48 -9.83 -15.61
C MET A 31 0.31 -8.74 -14.88
N THR A 32 -0.38 -7.68 -14.57
CA THR A 32 0.10 -6.56 -13.76
C THR A 32 -1.02 -6.10 -12.84
N ASP A 33 -0.67 -5.41 -11.75
CA ASP A 33 -1.58 -5.03 -10.68
C ASP A 33 -1.97 -6.21 -9.78
N THR A 34 -1.79 -6.02 -8.46
CA THR A 34 -1.99 -7.10 -7.47
C THR A 34 -3.45 -7.48 -7.31
N THR A 35 -4.38 -6.52 -7.32
CA THR A 35 -5.81 -6.79 -7.11
C THR A 35 -6.40 -7.74 -8.17
N PRO A 36 -6.27 -7.48 -9.49
CA PRO A 36 -6.73 -8.44 -10.49
C PRO A 36 -5.92 -9.75 -10.51
N MET A 37 -4.62 -9.73 -10.15
CA MET A 37 -3.83 -10.96 -10.02
C MET A 37 -4.38 -11.85 -8.90
N ILE A 38 -4.68 -11.30 -7.74
CA ILE A 38 -5.25 -12.04 -6.61
C ILE A 38 -6.61 -12.59 -6.98
N ALA A 39 -7.49 -11.78 -7.58
CA ALA A 39 -8.79 -12.22 -8.02
C ALA A 39 -8.71 -13.39 -9.02
N TRP A 40 -7.75 -13.35 -9.95
CA TRP A 40 -7.53 -14.47 -10.86
C TRP A 40 -6.98 -15.70 -10.15
N LEU A 41 -6.00 -15.56 -9.23
CA LEU A 41 -5.42 -16.68 -8.47
C LEU A 41 -6.50 -17.39 -7.64
N GLU A 42 -7.45 -16.66 -7.08
CA GLU A 42 -8.61 -17.23 -6.39
C GLU A 42 -9.45 -18.19 -7.26
N THR A 43 -9.53 -17.93 -8.58
CA THR A 43 -10.22 -18.82 -9.50
C THR A 43 -9.43 -20.08 -9.87
N GLN A 44 -8.14 -20.12 -9.58
CA GLN A 44 -7.23 -21.22 -9.96
C GLN A 44 -6.94 -22.17 -8.80
N GLN A 45 -7.34 -21.82 -7.58
CA GLN A 45 -7.03 -22.59 -6.38
C GLN A 45 -8.29 -23.24 -5.78
N THR A 46 -8.10 -24.29 -4.97
CA THR A 46 -9.18 -25.03 -4.29
C THR A 46 -9.16 -24.85 -2.78
N ALA A 47 -8.22 -24.06 -2.26
CA ALA A 47 -8.13 -23.74 -0.83
C ALA A 47 -9.24 -22.76 -0.41
N ALA A 48 -9.34 -22.49 0.89
CA ALA A 48 -10.29 -21.50 1.38
C ALA A 48 -10.00 -20.12 0.78
N SER A 49 -11.04 -19.45 0.26
CA SER A 49 -10.94 -18.12 -0.32
C SER A 49 -10.52 -17.09 0.74
N ILE A 50 -9.70 -16.13 0.32
CA ILE A 50 -9.38 -14.95 1.13
C ILE A 50 -10.49 -13.89 1.05
N TYR A 51 -11.46 -14.04 0.15
CA TYR A 51 -12.63 -13.17 0.09
C TYR A 51 -13.74 -13.73 1.00
N PRO A 52 -14.22 -12.93 1.99
CA PRO A 52 -15.34 -13.35 2.82
C PRO A 52 -16.57 -13.71 1.99
N ALA A 53 -17.22 -14.84 2.31
CA ALA A 53 -18.44 -15.25 1.64
C ALA A 53 -19.66 -14.39 2.02
N ASP A 54 -19.67 -13.81 3.21
CA ASP A 54 -20.65 -12.82 3.61
C ASP A 54 -20.47 -11.53 2.78
N PRO A 55 -21.51 -11.05 2.09
CA PRO A 55 -21.38 -9.91 1.17
C PRO A 55 -21.04 -8.59 1.89
N VAL A 56 -21.44 -8.43 3.14
CA VAL A 56 -21.11 -7.23 3.93
C VAL A 56 -19.64 -7.26 4.31
N LEU A 57 -19.14 -8.37 4.85
CA LEU A 57 -17.74 -8.52 5.16
C LEU A 57 -16.86 -8.50 3.90
N GLY A 58 -17.34 -9.04 2.79
CA GLY A 58 -16.69 -8.96 1.49
C GLY A 58 -16.50 -7.51 1.03
N PHE A 59 -17.55 -6.69 1.12
CA PHE A 59 -17.49 -5.27 0.81
C PHE A 59 -16.51 -4.53 1.75
N ILE A 60 -16.60 -4.79 3.06
CA ILE A 60 -15.69 -4.21 4.05
C ILE A 60 -14.24 -4.56 3.77
N ALA A 61 -13.97 -5.82 3.42
CA ALA A 61 -12.62 -6.28 3.11
C ALA A 61 -12.02 -5.55 1.89
N LEU A 62 -12.81 -5.38 0.83
CA LEU A 62 -12.39 -4.64 -0.37
C LEU A 62 -12.21 -3.14 -0.10
N LEU A 63 -13.06 -2.54 0.72
CA LEU A 63 -12.91 -1.13 1.10
C LEU A 63 -11.63 -0.88 1.91
N ILE A 64 -11.26 -1.81 2.78
CA ILE A 64 -10.01 -1.72 3.56
C ILE A 64 -8.79 -1.95 2.65
N GLU A 65 -8.88 -2.87 1.70
CA GLU A 65 -7.84 -3.10 0.69
C GLU A 65 -7.59 -1.84 -0.13
N ASP A 66 -8.62 -1.23 -0.69
CA ASP A 66 -8.56 0.03 -1.44
C ASP A 66 -7.97 1.19 -0.60
N TYR A 67 -8.43 1.35 0.64
CA TYR A 67 -7.87 2.34 1.56
C TYR A 67 -6.37 2.16 1.78
N ALA A 68 -5.93 0.93 1.93
CA ALA A 68 -4.53 0.60 2.17
C ALA A 68 -3.66 0.87 0.95
N ASP A 69 -4.11 0.45 -0.24
CA ASP A 69 -3.35 0.58 -1.48
C ASP A 69 -3.33 2.01 -2.01
N GLU A 70 -4.48 2.67 -2.06
CA GLU A 70 -4.63 3.98 -2.69
C GLU A 70 -4.35 5.15 -1.74
N TRP A 71 -4.78 5.06 -0.49
CA TRP A 71 -4.65 6.20 0.43
C TRP A 71 -3.38 6.18 1.27
N LEU A 72 -3.02 5.03 1.87
CA LEU A 72 -1.83 4.92 2.71
C LEU A 72 -0.52 5.03 1.92
N TRP A 73 -0.55 4.80 0.62
CA TRP A 73 0.57 5.03 -0.29
C TRP A 73 1.19 6.43 -0.13
N ARG A 74 0.36 7.47 -0.03
CA ARG A 74 0.81 8.86 0.14
C ARG A 74 1.65 9.04 1.40
N SER A 75 1.18 8.48 2.52
CA SER A 75 1.92 8.48 3.78
C SER A 75 3.19 7.65 3.71
N ALA A 76 3.14 6.47 3.10
CA ALA A 76 4.28 5.60 2.91
C ALA A 76 5.41 6.29 2.12
N MET A 77 5.06 6.94 1.01
CA MET A 77 6.03 7.69 0.20
C MET A 77 6.52 8.96 0.91
N HIS A 78 5.66 9.60 1.72
CA HIS A 78 6.07 10.72 2.55
C HIS A 78 7.15 10.31 3.56
N TYR A 79 6.94 9.29 4.36
CA TYR A 79 7.94 8.80 5.32
C TYR A 79 9.23 8.39 4.60
N ARG A 80 9.14 7.57 3.58
CA ARG A 80 10.31 7.06 2.83
C ARG A 80 11.18 8.15 2.22
N TRP A 81 10.59 9.21 1.67
CA TRP A 81 11.33 10.16 0.84
C TRP A 81 11.48 11.57 1.45
N SER A 82 10.69 11.94 2.46
CA SER A 82 10.80 13.26 3.11
C SER A 82 11.77 13.26 4.27
N TYR A 83 11.82 12.20 5.06
CA TYR A 83 12.76 12.07 6.16
C TYR A 83 14.16 11.69 5.66
N LYS A 84 15.20 12.33 6.20
CA LYS A 84 16.58 12.16 5.70
C LYS A 84 17.10 10.75 5.89
N ARG A 85 16.88 10.15 7.07
CA ARG A 85 17.33 8.80 7.42
C ARG A 85 16.72 7.76 6.48
N ASP A 86 15.41 7.82 6.29
CA ASP A 86 14.65 6.90 5.48
C ASP A 86 14.99 7.01 4.00
N ARG A 87 15.11 8.25 3.51
CA ARG A 87 15.51 8.54 2.14
C ARG A 87 16.87 7.98 1.77
N LEU A 88 17.86 8.08 2.68
CA LEU A 88 19.18 7.51 2.45
C LEU A 88 19.10 5.98 2.42
N TYR A 89 18.41 5.38 3.37
CA TYR A 89 18.19 3.94 3.43
C TYR A 89 17.50 3.42 2.16
N ALA A 90 16.37 4.02 1.77
CA ALA A 90 15.61 3.60 0.60
C ALA A 90 16.36 3.82 -0.72
N ALA A 91 17.11 4.92 -0.83
CA ALA A 91 17.91 5.16 -2.04
C ALA A 91 19.03 4.12 -2.22
N GLU A 92 19.70 3.73 -1.13
CA GLU A 92 20.71 2.68 -1.15
C GLU A 92 20.12 1.33 -1.56
N ALA A 93 19.04 0.90 -0.91
CA ALA A 93 18.38 -0.35 -1.23
C ALA A 93 17.93 -0.40 -2.70
N LEU A 94 17.34 0.67 -3.20
CA LEU A 94 16.92 0.75 -4.60
C LEU A 94 18.11 0.78 -5.57
N TYR A 95 19.22 1.42 -5.20
CA TYR A 95 20.42 1.40 -6.01
C TYR A 95 20.96 -0.02 -6.15
N GLU A 96 21.08 -0.75 -5.06
CA GLU A 96 21.57 -2.13 -5.04
C GLU A 96 20.64 -3.07 -5.82
N GLU A 97 19.35 -2.96 -5.63
CA GLU A 97 18.36 -3.83 -6.27
C GLU A 97 18.15 -3.53 -7.77
N LEU A 98 18.19 -2.25 -8.18
CA LEU A 98 17.74 -1.84 -9.51
C LEU A 98 18.85 -1.38 -10.45
N ILE A 99 19.92 -0.82 -9.95
CA ILE A 99 20.92 -0.08 -10.75
C ILE A 99 22.28 -0.74 -10.73
N MET A 100 22.71 -1.29 -9.59
CA MET A 100 24.02 -1.90 -9.44
C MET A 100 24.20 -3.06 -10.43
N GLY A 101 25.31 -3.01 -11.18
CA GLY A 101 25.63 -4.02 -12.21
C GLY A 101 24.92 -3.85 -13.56
N VAL A 102 24.01 -2.90 -13.72
CA VAL A 102 23.28 -2.67 -14.98
C VAL A 102 23.76 -1.42 -15.72
N ARG A 103 24.15 -0.39 -14.99
CA ARG A 103 24.64 0.88 -15.56
C ARG A 103 25.90 1.35 -14.83
N PRO A 104 26.99 1.66 -15.54
CA PRO A 104 28.20 2.23 -14.95
C PRO A 104 28.00 3.72 -14.63
N LEU A 105 27.12 4.02 -13.66
CA LEU A 105 26.90 5.38 -13.18
C LEU A 105 27.64 5.58 -11.85
N PRO A 106 28.30 6.73 -11.63
CA PRO A 106 28.84 7.06 -10.32
C PRO A 106 27.73 6.95 -9.25
N ARG A 107 28.00 6.17 -8.20
CA ARG A 107 26.99 5.84 -7.16
C ARG A 107 26.29 7.08 -6.60
N LEU A 108 27.03 8.11 -6.21
CA LEU A 108 26.44 9.33 -5.66
C LEU A 108 25.51 10.04 -6.64
N PHE A 109 25.84 10.04 -7.92
CA PHE A 109 25.00 10.61 -8.96
C PHE A 109 23.71 9.78 -9.13
N ALA A 110 23.82 8.45 -9.15
CA ALA A 110 22.67 7.55 -9.25
C ALA A 110 21.72 7.71 -8.06
N LEU A 111 22.24 7.76 -6.83
CA LEU A 111 21.47 8.00 -5.62
C LEU A 111 20.76 9.36 -5.63
N HIS A 112 21.45 10.40 -6.10
CA HIS A 112 20.86 11.73 -6.24
C HIS A 112 19.69 11.72 -7.25
N MET A 113 19.90 11.13 -8.41
CA MET A 113 18.86 11.02 -9.45
C MET A 113 17.66 10.22 -8.99
N LEU A 114 17.88 9.05 -8.35
CA LEU A 114 16.83 8.25 -7.75
C LEU A 114 16.00 9.07 -6.76
N THR A 115 16.67 9.66 -5.80
CA THR A 115 16.01 10.49 -4.77
C THR A 115 15.19 11.62 -5.39
N ARG A 116 15.77 12.35 -6.36
CA ARG A 116 15.08 13.46 -7.03
C ARG A 116 13.84 13.00 -7.77
N ARG A 117 13.94 11.88 -8.51
CA ARG A 117 12.82 11.28 -9.25
C ARG A 117 11.70 10.84 -8.30
N GLN A 118 12.02 10.10 -7.26
CA GLN A 118 11.06 9.55 -6.31
C GLN A 118 10.34 10.68 -5.55
N ARG A 119 11.08 11.67 -5.05
CA ARG A 119 10.47 12.83 -4.38
C ARG A 119 9.63 13.69 -5.31
N GLY A 120 10.02 13.79 -6.56
CA GLY A 120 9.28 14.55 -7.58
C GLY A 120 7.95 13.89 -7.92
N GLY A 121 7.97 12.58 -8.19
CA GLY A 121 6.80 11.77 -8.56
C GLY A 121 5.89 11.47 -7.36
N PHE A 122 6.40 10.71 -6.42
CA PHE A 122 5.58 10.09 -5.37
C PHE A 122 5.37 10.91 -4.09
N VAL A 123 6.01 12.07 -3.94
CA VAL A 123 5.75 12.96 -2.82
C VAL A 123 5.07 14.22 -3.33
N ARG A 124 5.79 15.03 -4.14
CA ARG A 124 5.21 16.27 -4.67
C ARG A 124 4.11 16.01 -5.70
N GLY A 125 4.28 14.95 -6.53
CA GLY A 125 3.27 14.53 -7.51
C GLY A 125 1.93 14.20 -6.87
N ASP A 126 1.97 13.58 -5.69
CA ASP A 126 0.79 13.20 -4.90
C ASP A 126 0.31 14.31 -3.94
N GLY A 127 0.82 15.52 -4.11
CA GLY A 127 0.37 16.70 -3.39
C GLY A 127 0.98 16.87 -1.99
N VAL A 128 1.98 16.06 -1.60
CA VAL A 128 2.63 16.22 -0.30
C VAL A 128 3.68 17.34 -0.34
N ASN A 129 3.46 18.36 0.46
CA ASN A 129 4.27 19.58 0.55
C ASN A 129 4.29 20.13 1.98
N LYS A 130 4.83 21.33 2.19
CA LYS A 130 4.93 21.96 3.52
C LYS A 130 3.58 22.16 4.24
N HIS A 131 2.48 22.22 3.48
CA HIS A 131 1.13 22.45 4.03
C HIS A 131 0.35 21.16 4.26
N THR A 132 0.67 20.08 3.55
CA THR A 132 -0.06 18.82 3.60
C THR A 132 0.69 17.67 4.28
N ARG A 133 2.02 17.82 4.51
CA ARG A 133 2.85 16.78 5.13
C ARG A 133 2.34 16.31 6.50
N PHE A 134 1.82 17.25 7.31
CA PHE A 134 1.28 16.92 8.63
C PHE A 134 0.08 15.99 8.55
N HIS A 135 -0.71 16.11 7.46
CA HIS A 135 -1.84 15.23 7.21
C HIS A 135 -1.36 13.83 6.81
N ALA A 136 -0.32 13.73 5.97
CA ALA A 136 0.31 12.44 5.64
C ALA A 136 0.90 11.75 6.88
N ASP A 137 1.53 12.50 7.81
CA ASP A 137 2.00 11.96 9.08
C ASP A 137 0.81 11.47 9.94
N ARG A 138 -0.23 12.29 10.08
CA ARG A 138 -1.45 11.96 10.84
C ARG A 138 -2.15 10.73 10.30
N THR A 139 -2.27 10.59 8.97
CA THR A 139 -2.87 9.42 8.33
C THR A 139 -2.21 8.12 8.78
N TYR A 140 -0.88 8.06 8.78
CA TYR A 140 -0.17 6.88 9.25
C TYR A 140 -0.42 6.60 10.73
N LEU A 141 -0.32 7.63 11.58
CA LEU A 141 -0.53 7.48 13.02
C LEU A 141 -1.95 7.02 13.33
N THR A 142 -2.95 7.56 12.64
CA THR A 142 -4.35 7.15 12.78
C THR A 142 -4.54 5.70 12.35
N ALA A 143 -3.97 5.29 11.20
CA ALA A 143 -4.02 3.90 10.75
C ALA A 143 -3.42 2.95 11.81
N LEU A 144 -2.27 3.29 12.40
CA LEU A 144 -1.67 2.51 13.47
C LEU A 144 -2.60 2.37 14.68
N ASP A 145 -3.20 3.45 15.15
CA ASP A 145 -4.10 3.43 16.32
C ASP A 145 -5.33 2.55 16.07
N ARG A 146 -5.93 2.64 14.87
CA ARG A 146 -7.11 1.83 14.51
C ARG A 146 -6.76 0.35 14.39
N LEU A 147 -5.65 0.03 13.74
CA LEU A 147 -5.19 -1.35 13.59
C LEU A 147 -4.71 -1.94 14.93
N GLN A 148 -4.06 -1.16 15.79
CA GLN A 148 -3.67 -1.59 17.13
C GLN A 148 -4.90 -2.06 17.93
N ALA A 149 -5.96 -1.26 17.94
CA ALA A 149 -7.20 -1.60 18.65
C ALA A 149 -7.87 -2.89 18.11
N ILE A 150 -7.73 -3.15 16.81
CA ILE A 150 -8.22 -4.39 16.19
C ILE A 150 -7.36 -5.58 16.60
N PHE A 151 -6.04 -5.48 16.46
CA PHE A 151 -5.11 -6.59 16.67
C PHE A 151 -4.86 -6.95 18.16
N GLU A 152 -5.23 -6.08 19.07
CA GLU A 152 -5.31 -6.42 20.50
C GLU A 152 -6.44 -7.42 20.82
N ARG A 153 -7.44 -7.54 19.93
CA ARG A 153 -8.63 -8.37 20.12
C ARG A 153 -8.63 -9.64 19.27
N ARG A 154 -7.97 -9.62 18.10
CA ARG A 154 -7.98 -10.73 17.16
C ARG A 154 -6.74 -10.74 16.27
N PRO A 155 -6.37 -11.90 15.70
CA PRO A 155 -5.12 -12.04 14.96
C PRO A 155 -5.11 -11.35 13.59
N PHE A 156 -6.26 -11.18 12.94
CA PHE A 156 -6.39 -10.56 11.61
C PHE A 156 -7.55 -9.55 11.59
N ILE A 157 -7.62 -8.72 10.56
CA ILE A 157 -8.56 -7.58 10.50
C ILE A 157 -10.02 -8.04 10.68
N LEU A 158 -10.41 -9.14 10.04
CA LEU A 158 -11.79 -9.61 10.06
C LEU A 158 -12.00 -10.93 10.82
N GLY A 159 -11.00 -11.47 11.53
CA GLY A 159 -11.19 -12.70 12.30
C GLY A 159 -9.91 -13.46 12.64
N ASP A 160 -9.96 -14.78 12.52
CA ASP A 160 -8.88 -15.69 12.91
C ASP A 160 -7.97 -16.13 11.74
N ALA A 161 -8.29 -15.72 10.51
CA ALA A 161 -7.50 -15.96 9.32
C ALA A 161 -7.41 -14.69 8.44
N PRO A 162 -6.33 -14.55 7.64
CA PRO A 162 -6.17 -13.39 6.77
C PRO A 162 -7.21 -13.38 5.64
N THR A 163 -7.70 -12.19 5.35
CA THR A 163 -8.60 -11.89 4.24
C THR A 163 -7.93 -10.92 3.26
N ILE A 164 -8.60 -10.59 2.14
CA ILE A 164 -8.10 -9.58 1.19
C ILE A 164 -7.81 -8.23 1.88
N ALA A 165 -8.53 -7.88 2.96
CA ALA A 165 -8.24 -6.71 3.78
C ALA A 165 -6.84 -6.75 4.39
N ASP A 166 -6.42 -7.91 4.89
CA ASP A 166 -5.08 -8.12 5.48
C ASP A 166 -4.00 -8.08 4.39
N PHE A 167 -4.26 -8.65 3.21
CA PHE A 167 -3.32 -8.61 2.08
C PHE A 167 -3.12 -7.19 1.57
N GLY A 168 -4.18 -6.42 1.39
CA GLY A 168 -4.08 -5.01 1.03
C GLY A 168 -3.30 -4.21 2.07
N MET A 169 -3.66 -4.35 3.35
CA MET A 169 -2.99 -3.64 4.43
C MET A 169 -1.52 -4.05 4.60
N MET A 170 -1.17 -5.31 4.28
CA MET A 170 0.21 -5.79 4.33
C MET A 170 1.13 -5.04 3.37
N ALA A 171 0.64 -4.59 2.22
CA ALA A 171 1.45 -3.89 1.22
C ALA A 171 2.15 -2.64 1.79
N PRO A 172 1.47 -1.61 2.31
CA PRO A 172 2.11 -0.46 2.93
C PRO A 172 2.77 -0.79 4.27
N MET A 173 2.13 -1.62 5.13
CA MET A 173 2.62 -1.90 6.47
C MET A 173 3.92 -2.69 6.46
N PHE A 174 4.05 -3.71 5.62
CA PHE A 174 5.29 -4.48 5.53
C PHE A 174 6.34 -3.78 4.67
N ARG A 175 6.02 -3.43 3.41
CA ARG A 175 7.04 -2.99 2.45
C ARG A 175 7.60 -1.61 2.76
N HIS A 176 6.82 -0.75 3.41
CA HIS A 176 7.21 0.62 3.70
C HIS A 176 7.34 0.86 5.20
N PHE A 177 6.25 0.80 5.93
CA PHE A 177 6.21 1.26 7.32
C PHE A 177 7.01 0.38 8.29
N SER A 178 7.17 -0.93 8.05
CA SER A 178 8.00 -1.78 8.91
C SER A 178 9.46 -1.88 8.47
N GLN A 179 9.80 -1.44 7.25
CA GLN A 179 11.16 -1.51 6.70
C GLN A 179 11.89 -0.17 6.80
N ASP A 180 11.22 0.93 6.54
CA ASP A 180 11.82 2.25 6.61
C ASP A 180 12.07 2.65 8.07
N PRO A 181 13.27 3.14 8.43
CA PRO A 181 13.69 3.25 9.83
C PRO A 181 12.77 4.09 10.73
N THR A 182 12.31 5.26 10.26
CA THR A 182 11.47 6.17 11.06
C THR A 182 10.07 5.60 11.31
N PRO A 183 9.28 5.20 10.30
CA PRO A 183 7.96 4.65 10.57
C PRO A 183 8.01 3.29 11.28
N ALA A 184 9.05 2.48 11.06
CA ALA A 184 9.22 1.22 11.78
C ALA A 184 9.46 1.43 13.30
N GLU A 185 10.20 2.44 13.66
CA GLU A 185 10.40 2.82 15.07
C GLU A 185 9.09 3.30 15.71
N ILE A 186 8.32 4.12 14.98
CA ILE A 186 6.98 4.55 15.40
C ILE A 186 6.04 3.35 15.56
N MET A 187 5.98 2.43 14.57
CA MET A 187 5.13 1.24 14.63
C MET A 187 5.46 0.39 15.87
N ARG A 188 6.73 0.09 16.10
CA ARG A 188 7.16 -0.72 17.26
C ARG A 188 6.80 -0.11 18.60
N SER A 189 6.91 1.23 18.72
CA SER A 189 6.67 1.91 19.98
C SER A 189 5.19 2.23 20.22
N ARG A 190 4.44 2.59 19.18
CA ARG A 190 3.04 3.05 19.27
C ARG A 190 2.03 1.93 19.07
N ALA A 191 2.35 0.98 18.19
CA ALA A 191 1.42 -0.06 17.76
C ALA A 191 2.11 -1.44 17.69
N PRO A 192 2.57 -1.99 18.83
CA PRO A 192 3.28 -3.27 18.86
C PRO A 192 2.45 -4.43 18.29
N ALA A 193 1.12 -4.45 18.50
CA ALA A 193 0.27 -5.49 17.93
C ALA A 193 0.20 -5.43 16.40
N VAL A 194 0.32 -4.24 15.79
CA VAL A 194 0.48 -4.09 14.33
C VAL A 194 1.81 -4.67 13.87
N TYR A 195 2.89 -4.40 14.61
CA TYR A 195 4.20 -4.93 14.26
C TYR A 195 4.24 -6.46 14.34
N GLU A 196 3.61 -7.04 15.35
CA GLU A 196 3.44 -8.50 15.50
C GLU A 196 2.55 -9.08 14.38
N TRP A 197 1.48 -8.37 14.00
CA TRP A 197 0.64 -8.77 12.87
C TRP A 197 1.40 -8.79 11.56
N VAL A 198 2.29 -7.84 11.29
CA VAL A 198 3.17 -7.87 10.10
C VAL A 198 3.99 -9.16 10.06
N ALA A 199 4.56 -9.60 11.19
CA ALA A 199 5.30 -10.86 11.27
C ALA A 199 4.38 -12.08 11.10
N ARG A 200 3.16 -12.02 11.64
CA ARG A 200 2.13 -13.05 11.47
C ARG A 200 1.70 -13.20 10.02
N MET A 201 1.44 -12.09 9.34
CA MET A 201 1.09 -12.07 7.91
C MET A 201 2.21 -12.63 7.03
N TRP A 202 3.47 -12.29 7.33
CA TRP A 202 4.62 -12.83 6.60
C TRP A 202 4.72 -14.36 6.67
N ASN A 203 4.26 -14.94 7.77
CA ASN A 203 4.25 -16.38 8.00
C ASN A 203 2.87 -17.03 7.82
N ALA A 204 1.88 -16.29 7.30
CA ALA A 204 0.53 -16.79 7.15
C ALA A 204 0.47 -17.97 6.16
N GLN A 205 -0.33 -18.97 6.52
CA GLN A 205 -0.62 -20.14 5.70
C GLN A 205 -2.13 -20.25 5.49
N SER A 206 -2.52 -20.96 4.43
CA SER A 206 -3.93 -21.26 4.21
C SER A 206 -4.51 -22.01 5.41
N PRO A 207 -5.65 -21.57 5.96
CA PRO A 207 -6.24 -22.23 7.14
C PRO A 207 -6.69 -23.66 6.77
N ALA A 208 -6.50 -24.59 7.73
CA ALA A 208 -6.89 -25.99 7.58
C ALA A 208 -8.42 -26.21 7.64
N ALA A 209 -9.17 -25.23 8.17
CA ALA A 209 -10.61 -25.23 8.29
C ALA A 209 -11.17 -23.85 7.85
N ALA A 210 -12.49 -23.78 7.62
CA ALA A 210 -13.15 -22.53 7.31
C ALA A 210 -12.88 -21.47 8.40
N PRO A 211 -12.39 -20.26 8.06
CA PRO A 211 -12.05 -19.24 9.04
C PRO A 211 -13.30 -18.72 9.75
N LYS A 212 -13.12 -18.38 11.04
CA LYS A 212 -14.14 -17.68 11.82
C LYS A 212 -13.94 -16.18 11.65
N LEU A 213 -14.82 -15.56 10.91
CA LEU A 213 -14.87 -14.13 10.77
C LEU A 213 -15.74 -13.48 11.86
N VAL A 214 -15.59 -12.17 12.05
CA VAL A 214 -16.40 -11.42 13.00
C VAL A 214 -17.89 -11.53 12.67
N GLY A 215 -18.72 -11.75 13.68
CA GLY A 215 -20.18 -11.77 13.53
C GLY A 215 -20.83 -10.38 13.57
N GLU A 216 -20.11 -9.40 14.12
CA GLU A 216 -20.57 -8.02 14.26
C GLU A 216 -19.43 -7.05 13.92
N ILE A 217 -19.80 -5.88 13.41
CA ILE A 217 -18.86 -4.81 13.11
C ILE A 217 -18.61 -4.04 14.40
N ASP A 218 -17.48 -4.31 15.05
CA ASP A 218 -17.10 -3.69 16.33
C ASP A 218 -16.58 -2.25 16.15
N ASP A 219 -16.42 -1.54 17.27
CA ASP A 219 -15.95 -0.14 17.29
C ASP A 219 -14.58 0.04 16.61
N GLY A 220 -13.70 -0.96 16.66
CA GLY A 220 -12.39 -0.93 16.00
C GLY A 220 -12.54 -0.90 14.48
N LEU A 221 -13.41 -1.77 13.93
CA LEU A 221 -13.75 -1.77 12.51
C LEU A 221 -14.48 -0.49 12.11
N ILE A 222 -15.47 -0.05 12.90
CA ILE A 222 -16.20 1.20 12.63
C ILE A 222 -15.21 2.37 12.52
N ALA A 223 -14.26 2.47 13.45
CA ALA A 223 -13.27 3.53 13.44
C ALA A 223 -12.33 3.48 12.21
N LEU A 224 -11.93 2.29 11.76
CA LEU A 224 -11.12 2.12 10.56
C LEU A 224 -11.92 2.45 9.29
N LEU A 225 -13.17 2.00 9.21
CA LEU A 225 -14.06 2.29 8.08
C LEU A 225 -14.41 3.77 7.99
N THR A 226 -14.61 4.44 9.12
CA THR A 226 -14.82 5.89 9.17
C THR A 226 -13.62 6.63 8.55
N GLU A 227 -12.39 6.26 8.93
CA GLU A 227 -11.18 6.83 8.33
C GLU A 227 -11.13 6.57 6.82
N ALA A 228 -11.43 5.37 6.35
CA ALA A 228 -11.48 5.05 4.92
C ALA A 228 -12.53 5.89 4.17
N CYS A 229 -13.70 6.06 4.75
CA CYS A 229 -14.78 6.88 4.16
C CYS A 229 -14.41 8.37 4.08
N GLU A 230 -13.79 8.92 5.13
CA GLU A 230 -13.40 10.32 5.19
C GLU A 230 -12.17 10.65 4.34
N THR A 231 -11.40 9.64 3.95
CA THR A 231 -10.15 9.80 3.21
C THR A 231 -10.20 9.19 1.81
N SER A 232 -10.05 7.89 1.64
CA SER A 232 -10.01 7.21 0.34
C SER A 232 -11.28 7.44 -0.47
N LEU A 233 -12.45 7.16 0.09
CA LEU A 233 -13.72 7.39 -0.63
C LEU A 233 -13.99 8.86 -0.91
N ALA A 234 -13.59 9.77 -0.01
CA ALA A 234 -13.69 11.20 -0.26
C ALA A 234 -12.78 11.66 -1.40
N GLN A 235 -11.58 11.08 -1.53
CA GLN A 235 -10.69 11.27 -2.68
C GLN A 235 -11.34 10.74 -3.95
N HIS A 236 -11.80 9.49 -3.97
CA HIS A 236 -12.43 8.88 -5.15
C HIS A 236 -13.61 9.68 -5.66
N ARG A 237 -14.47 10.16 -4.77
CA ARG A 237 -15.60 11.03 -5.13
C ARG A 237 -15.13 12.31 -5.84
N GLN A 238 -14.12 12.99 -5.30
CA GLN A 238 -13.62 14.24 -5.88
C GLN A 238 -12.88 13.97 -7.19
N ASN A 239 -12.13 12.86 -7.28
CA ASN A 239 -11.50 12.43 -8.53
C ASN A 239 -12.53 12.12 -9.62
N ALA A 240 -13.59 11.37 -9.31
CA ALA A 240 -14.66 11.08 -10.26
C ALA A 240 -15.33 12.37 -10.79
N GLN A 241 -15.54 13.36 -9.93
CA GLN A 241 -16.08 14.67 -10.33
C GLN A 241 -15.10 15.42 -11.25
N ALA A 242 -13.80 15.43 -10.94
CA ALA A 242 -12.78 16.07 -11.77
C ALA A 242 -12.66 15.38 -13.13
N TYR A 243 -12.65 14.04 -13.13
CA TYR A 243 -12.66 13.25 -14.37
C TYR A 243 -13.88 13.55 -15.24
N GLY A 244 -15.08 13.66 -14.66
CA GLY A 244 -16.30 14.04 -15.36
C GLY A 244 -16.25 15.43 -15.99
N ARG A 245 -15.39 16.34 -15.47
CA ARG A 245 -15.10 17.66 -16.06
C ARG A 245 -13.94 17.65 -17.08
N GLY A 246 -13.31 16.48 -17.31
CA GLY A 246 -12.17 16.34 -18.20
C GLY A 246 -10.84 16.88 -17.62
N GLU A 247 -10.77 17.06 -16.32
CA GLU A 247 -9.58 17.53 -15.61
C GLU A 247 -8.60 16.38 -15.42
N ARG A 248 -7.33 16.56 -15.81
CA ARG A 248 -6.26 15.59 -15.55
C ARG A 248 -5.59 15.77 -14.20
N ARG A 249 -5.75 16.93 -13.62
CA ARG A 249 -5.27 17.29 -12.29
C ARG A 249 -6.30 18.20 -11.63
N PHE A 250 -6.48 18.02 -10.34
CA PHE A 250 -7.52 18.73 -9.60
C PHE A 250 -7.06 19.11 -8.19
N ASP A 251 -7.82 19.96 -7.55
CA ASP A 251 -7.68 20.27 -6.13
C ASP A 251 -8.69 19.44 -5.34
N MET A 252 -8.27 18.88 -4.22
CA MET A 252 -9.16 18.15 -3.31
C MET A 252 -8.99 18.61 -1.88
N THR A 253 -10.06 18.46 -1.10
CA THR A 253 -10.03 18.64 0.36
C THR A 253 -10.42 17.32 1.02
N ILE A 254 -9.51 16.79 1.81
CA ILE A 254 -9.69 15.54 2.55
C ILE A 254 -9.56 15.85 4.03
N GLN A 255 -10.59 15.54 4.79
CA GLN A 255 -10.75 16.06 6.14
C GLN A 255 -10.52 17.59 6.12
N ASP A 256 -9.65 18.15 6.92
CA ASP A 256 -9.36 19.61 6.93
C ASP A 256 -8.13 20.01 6.10
N CYS A 257 -7.64 19.12 5.23
CA CYS A 257 -6.41 19.32 4.48
C CYS A 257 -6.68 19.49 2.97
N ARG A 258 -6.25 20.65 2.43
CA ARG A 258 -6.36 20.92 1.00
C ARG A 258 -5.09 20.46 0.27
N TYR A 259 -5.28 19.56 -0.66
CA TYR A 259 -4.28 19.13 -1.64
C TYR A 259 -4.52 19.86 -2.95
N THR A 260 -3.46 20.32 -3.59
CA THR A 260 -3.56 21.08 -4.83
C THR A 260 -2.84 20.38 -5.96
N ASN A 261 -3.44 20.44 -7.15
CA ASN A 261 -2.86 19.93 -8.38
C ASN A 261 -2.44 18.45 -8.28
N VAL A 262 -3.28 17.61 -7.67
CA VAL A 262 -3.08 16.15 -7.63
C VAL A 262 -3.53 15.48 -8.94
N PRO A 263 -2.96 14.31 -9.31
CA PRO A 263 -3.31 13.58 -10.52
C PRO A 263 -4.72 13.01 -10.47
#